data_b25b7d386cd4f55bd64ba15612821bf8
#
_entry.id   b25b7d386cd4f55bd64ba15612821bf8
#
_cell.length_a   1.000
_cell.length_b   1.000
_cell.length_c   1.000
_cell.angle_alpha   90.00
_cell.angle_beta   90.00
_cell.angle_gamma   90.00
#
_symmetry.space_group_name_H-M   'P 1'
#
loop_
_entity.id
_entity.type
_entity.pdbx_description
1 polymer ?
#
loop_
_entity_poly.entity_id
_entity_poly.type
_entity_poly.pdbx_seq_one_letter_code
_entity_poly.pdbx_strand_id
1 'polypeptide(L)'
;NYGIGHNRYSTTGENTLRNIQPFFADTNAGGLGVAHNGNLTNSITLRNKLVQDGAIFHTTSDTETIVQLIAKSKRNKTIDKVIDAIFQIQGGYALVMLTQNTLIGVRDPYGIRPLVIGKIKDSYVFTSETCALDIIGAKYIRDVENGEVVYTENNELKSIKPFPTKKVRPCVFEYIYFSRPDSLLNGKSAYEHRKNFGIELAKENKIECDIVVPVPDSGNAAALGFAQHLGKNFELGLIRNHYVGRTFIEPSQKIRSLGVKLKLNANKSTIKDKKIILIDDSLVRGTTSHKIVKMLYDAGAKEVHVKIACPEIRYPDFYGVDTPTKKELLAANKTNDEICEYIGAKSLDFLSIKGMYKAMGFEKRDDIYPQLTDHYFTGDYPVKPIDELGDDKITQLSLLSTASNN
;
A
#
# COMPACT_ATOMS: atom_id res chain seq x y z
N ASN A 1 0.69 -20.20 -23.92
CA ASN A 1 0.10 -20.46 -22.59
C ASN A 1 0.14 -19.18 -21.79
N TYR A 2 -0.96 -18.85 -21.11
CA TYR A 2 -1.09 -17.70 -20.21
C TYR A 2 -1.22 -18.18 -18.78
N GLY A 3 -0.86 -17.33 -17.82
CA GLY A 3 -1.06 -17.57 -16.40
C GLY A 3 -1.17 -16.24 -15.65
N ILE A 4 -1.93 -16.23 -14.57
CA ILE A 4 -1.99 -15.11 -13.62
C ILE A 4 -1.65 -15.62 -12.22
N GLY A 5 -1.11 -14.73 -11.39
CA GLY A 5 -0.72 -15.02 -10.02
C GLY A 5 -1.01 -13.85 -9.11
N HIS A 6 -1.11 -14.10 -7.79
CA HIS A 6 -1.33 -13.08 -6.80
C HIS A 6 -0.62 -13.40 -5.49
N ASN A 7 0.09 -12.43 -4.94
CA ASN A 7 0.63 -12.48 -3.59
C ASN A 7 -0.27 -11.64 -2.68
N ARG A 8 -1.16 -12.32 -1.93
CA ARG A 8 -2.13 -11.63 -1.10
C ARG A 8 -1.50 -11.08 0.17
N TYR A 9 -1.60 -9.75 0.35
CA TYR A 9 -1.56 -9.10 1.65
C TYR A 9 -3.02 -8.84 2.06
N SER A 10 -3.47 -9.39 3.18
CA SER A 10 -4.89 -9.34 3.56
C SER A 10 -5.28 -7.92 3.98
N THR A 11 -6.08 -7.24 3.16
CA THR A 11 -6.62 -5.88 3.44
C THR A 11 -8.12 -5.94 3.70
N THR A 12 -8.86 -6.70 2.91
CA THR A 12 -10.31 -6.90 3.04
C THR A 12 -10.65 -8.38 3.04
N GLY A 13 -11.62 -8.77 3.86
CA GLY A 13 -12.03 -10.14 4.06
C GLY A 13 -11.14 -10.92 5.03
N GLU A 14 -11.68 -12.05 5.53
CA GLU A 14 -10.99 -12.91 6.50
C GLU A 14 -9.73 -13.54 5.91
N ASN A 15 -8.75 -13.84 6.77
CA ASN A 15 -7.55 -14.55 6.37
C ASN A 15 -7.81 -16.07 6.29
N THR A 16 -8.64 -16.48 5.35
CA THR A 16 -9.06 -17.87 5.11
C THR A 16 -8.63 -18.32 3.71
N LEU A 17 -8.54 -19.64 3.52
CA LEU A 17 -8.22 -20.23 2.21
C LEU A 17 -9.21 -19.81 1.11
N ARG A 18 -10.47 -19.55 1.46
CA ARG A 18 -11.51 -19.14 0.51
C ARG A 18 -11.21 -17.79 -0.15
N ASN A 19 -10.43 -16.94 0.50
CA ASN A 19 -10.08 -15.60 0.03
C ASN A 19 -8.75 -15.54 -0.74
N ILE A 20 -8.14 -16.70 -1.02
CA ILE A 20 -6.93 -16.77 -1.84
C ILE A 20 -7.27 -16.40 -3.29
N GLN A 21 -6.43 -15.58 -3.88
CA GLN A 21 -6.50 -15.17 -5.28
C GLN A 21 -5.37 -15.82 -6.10
N PRO A 22 -5.53 -16.00 -7.42
CA PRO A 22 -6.66 -15.56 -8.26
C PRO A 22 -7.95 -16.34 -8.01
N PHE A 23 -9.10 -15.64 -8.05
CA PHE A 23 -10.40 -16.32 -8.09
C PHE A 23 -10.65 -16.90 -9.47
N PHE A 24 -11.18 -18.13 -9.52
CA PHE A 24 -11.60 -18.79 -10.75
C PHE A 24 -13.09 -19.05 -10.71
N ALA A 25 -13.77 -18.79 -11.84
CA ALA A 25 -15.16 -19.10 -12.04
C ALA A 25 -15.41 -19.56 -13.47
N ASP A 26 -16.26 -20.56 -13.63
CA ASP A 26 -16.83 -20.90 -14.91
C ASP A 26 -18.07 -20.03 -15.17
N THR A 27 -18.05 -19.30 -16.26
CA THR A 27 -19.11 -18.40 -16.69
C THR A 27 -19.71 -18.88 -18.01
N ASN A 28 -20.84 -18.30 -18.42
CA ASN A 28 -21.43 -18.57 -19.75
C ASN A 28 -20.51 -18.16 -20.91
N ALA A 29 -19.42 -17.41 -20.66
CA ALA A 29 -18.39 -17.04 -21.62
C ALA A 29 -17.11 -17.90 -21.49
N GLY A 30 -17.13 -18.96 -20.67
CA GLY A 30 -16.01 -19.83 -20.37
C GLY A 30 -15.34 -19.47 -19.03
N GLY A 31 -14.20 -20.12 -18.78
CA GLY A 31 -13.44 -19.91 -17.56
C GLY A 31 -12.87 -18.49 -17.44
N LEU A 32 -12.95 -17.90 -16.25
CA LEU A 32 -12.46 -16.59 -15.92
C LEU A 32 -11.63 -16.65 -14.63
N GLY A 33 -10.36 -16.27 -14.68
CA GLY A 33 -9.53 -16.04 -13.51
C GLY A 33 -9.41 -14.54 -13.26
N VAL A 34 -9.47 -14.11 -11.98
CA VAL A 34 -9.36 -12.69 -11.58
C VAL A 34 -8.43 -12.54 -10.38
N ALA A 35 -7.47 -11.65 -10.48
CA ALA A 35 -6.64 -11.19 -9.36
C ALA A 35 -6.76 -9.67 -9.22
N HIS A 36 -6.87 -9.20 -7.97
CA HIS A 36 -7.16 -7.82 -7.60
C HIS A 36 -6.15 -7.31 -6.58
N ASN A 37 -5.43 -6.27 -6.94
CA ASN A 37 -4.63 -5.45 -6.03
C ASN A 37 -5.41 -4.16 -5.75
N GLY A 38 -5.87 -3.99 -4.52
CA GLY A 38 -6.66 -2.83 -4.12
C GLY A 38 -7.82 -3.17 -3.21
N ASN A 39 -8.80 -2.29 -3.16
CA ASN A 39 -10.02 -2.47 -2.40
C ASN A 39 -11.18 -1.65 -3.00
N LEU A 40 -12.39 -2.23 -2.97
CA LEU A 40 -13.61 -1.57 -3.43
C LEU A 40 -14.31 -0.88 -2.25
N THR A 41 -14.67 0.38 -2.44
CA THR A 41 -15.38 1.20 -1.43
C THR A 41 -16.89 0.99 -1.42
N ASN A 42 -17.43 0.23 -2.37
CA ASN A 42 -18.85 -0.09 -2.50
C ASN A 42 -19.11 -1.61 -2.62
N SER A 43 -18.18 -2.43 -2.15
CA SER A 43 -18.27 -3.89 -2.29
C SER A 43 -19.45 -4.50 -1.52
N ILE A 44 -19.72 -4.02 -0.31
CA ILE A 44 -20.82 -4.49 0.54
C ILE A 44 -22.16 -4.13 -0.09
N THR A 45 -22.32 -2.88 -0.53
CA THR A 45 -23.52 -2.40 -1.22
C THR A 45 -23.81 -3.23 -2.47
N LEU A 46 -22.79 -3.47 -3.31
CA LEU A 46 -22.93 -4.29 -4.53
C LEU A 46 -23.23 -5.76 -4.20
N ARG A 47 -22.55 -6.33 -3.21
CA ARG A 47 -22.77 -7.68 -2.74
C ARG A 47 -24.21 -7.90 -2.29
N ASN A 48 -24.75 -7.01 -1.45
CA ASN A 48 -26.11 -7.09 -0.98
C ASN A 48 -27.12 -7.09 -2.15
N LYS A 49 -26.93 -6.20 -3.12
CA LYS A 49 -27.75 -6.16 -4.34
C LYS A 49 -27.65 -7.46 -5.13
N LEU A 50 -26.44 -7.98 -5.33
CA LEU A 50 -26.23 -9.23 -6.08
C LEU A 50 -26.87 -10.44 -5.38
N VAL A 51 -26.80 -10.51 -4.04
CA VAL A 51 -27.47 -11.56 -3.25
C VAL A 51 -28.98 -11.47 -3.37
N GLN A 52 -29.56 -10.26 -3.30
CA GLN A 52 -30.98 -10.06 -3.55
C GLN A 52 -31.42 -10.52 -4.94
N ASP A 53 -30.53 -10.38 -5.93
CA ASP A 53 -30.72 -10.84 -7.30
C ASP A 53 -30.37 -12.34 -7.49
N GLY A 54 -30.13 -13.09 -6.41
CA GLY A 54 -29.90 -14.53 -6.41
C GLY A 54 -28.45 -14.98 -6.57
N ALA A 55 -27.46 -14.09 -6.51
CA ALA A 55 -26.05 -14.48 -6.55
C ALA A 55 -25.62 -15.21 -5.27
N ILE A 56 -24.81 -16.24 -5.42
CA ILE A 56 -24.25 -17.04 -4.33
C ILE A 56 -22.77 -16.67 -4.19
N PHE A 57 -22.37 -16.31 -2.97
CA PHE A 57 -20.99 -15.96 -2.63
C PHE A 57 -20.36 -17.05 -1.76
N HIS A 58 -19.11 -17.37 -2.06
CA HIS A 58 -18.30 -18.36 -1.35
C HIS A 58 -17.22 -17.75 -0.45
N THR A 59 -16.91 -16.47 -0.66
CA THR A 59 -15.81 -15.77 0.02
C THR A 59 -16.29 -14.49 0.67
N THR A 60 -15.43 -13.88 1.49
CA THR A 60 -15.66 -12.54 2.06
C THR A 60 -14.85 -11.45 1.31
N SER A 61 -14.17 -11.82 0.21
CA SER A 61 -13.38 -10.89 -0.61
C SER A 61 -14.28 -10.05 -1.51
N ASP A 62 -13.92 -8.77 -1.64
CA ASP A 62 -14.52 -7.84 -2.59
C ASP A 62 -14.29 -8.24 -4.06
N THR A 63 -13.22 -8.99 -4.33
CA THR A 63 -12.90 -9.50 -5.67
C THR A 63 -13.97 -10.43 -6.22
N GLU A 64 -14.65 -11.22 -5.36
CA GLU A 64 -15.75 -12.07 -5.80
C GLU A 64 -16.94 -11.25 -6.33
N THR A 65 -17.14 -10.04 -5.79
CA THR A 65 -18.16 -9.11 -6.33
C THR A 65 -17.86 -8.76 -7.79
N ILE A 66 -16.58 -8.55 -8.16
CA ILE A 66 -16.19 -8.29 -9.55
C ILE A 66 -16.52 -9.50 -10.44
N VAL A 67 -16.21 -10.71 -9.99
CA VAL A 67 -16.51 -11.95 -10.72
C VAL A 67 -18.01 -12.09 -10.97
N GLN A 68 -18.83 -11.85 -9.94
CA GLN A 68 -20.29 -11.94 -10.03
C GLN A 68 -20.87 -10.88 -11.00
N LEU A 69 -20.35 -9.66 -11.00
CA LEU A 69 -20.76 -8.60 -11.92
C LEU A 69 -20.45 -8.98 -13.38
N ILE A 70 -19.25 -9.52 -13.65
CA ILE A 70 -18.86 -9.99 -14.99
C ILE A 70 -19.77 -11.15 -15.43
N ALA A 71 -20.01 -12.13 -14.55
CA ALA A 71 -20.86 -13.28 -14.85
C ALA A 71 -22.32 -12.86 -15.16
N LYS A 72 -22.83 -11.85 -14.45
CA LYS A 72 -24.20 -11.33 -14.62
C LYS A 72 -24.39 -10.49 -15.88
N SER A 73 -23.34 -9.91 -16.45
CA SER A 73 -23.44 -9.07 -17.64
C SER A 73 -24.02 -9.84 -18.83
N LYS A 74 -24.99 -9.22 -19.50
CA LYS A 74 -25.69 -9.78 -20.67
C LYS A 74 -24.96 -9.50 -22.00
N ARG A 75 -23.77 -8.88 -21.95
CA ARG A 75 -22.96 -8.64 -23.14
C ARG A 75 -22.44 -9.94 -23.74
N ASN A 76 -22.18 -9.94 -25.04
CA ASN A 76 -21.67 -11.14 -25.73
C ASN A 76 -20.16 -11.30 -25.60
N LYS A 77 -19.40 -10.19 -25.71
CA LYS A 77 -17.93 -10.22 -25.64
C LYS A 77 -17.45 -10.07 -24.19
N THR A 78 -16.45 -10.86 -23.80
CA THR A 78 -15.87 -10.82 -22.44
C THR A 78 -15.37 -9.42 -22.07
N ILE A 79 -14.74 -8.70 -22.98
CA ILE A 79 -14.27 -7.32 -22.74
C ILE A 79 -15.43 -6.39 -22.39
N ASP A 80 -16.56 -6.50 -23.11
CA ASP A 80 -17.75 -5.68 -22.81
C ASP A 80 -18.36 -6.04 -21.45
N LYS A 81 -18.31 -7.33 -21.04
CA LYS A 81 -18.73 -7.76 -19.69
C LYS A 81 -17.83 -7.16 -18.60
N VAL A 82 -16.51 -7.14 -18.83
CA VAL A 82 -15.55 -6.50 -17.92
C VAL A 82 -15.86 -5.01 -17.82
N ILE A 83 -16.11 -4.33 -18.94
CA ILE A 83 -16.47 -2.90 -18.96
C ILE A 83 -17.77 -2.65 -18.18
N ASP A 84 -18.81 -3.46 -18.37
CA ASP A 84 -20.06 -3.36 -17.60
C ASP A 84 -19.81 -3.50 -16.09
N ALA A 85 -18.91 -4.40 -15.67
CA ALA A 85 -18.57 -4.63 -14.27
C ALA A 85 -17.79 -3.44 -13.67
N ILE A 86 -16.76 -2.94 -14.38
CA ILE A 86 -15.91 -1.86 -13.85
C ILE A 86 -16.64 -0.52 -13.77
N PHE A 87 -17.72 -0.32 -14.52
CA PHE A 87 -18.60 0.84 -14.36
C PHE A 87 -19.39 0.85 -13.05
N GLN A 88 -19.57 -0.31 -12.41
CA GLN A 88 -20.36 -0.46 -11.18
C GLN A 88 -19.47 -0.40 -9.93
N ILE A 89 -18.19 -0.81 -10.02
CA ILE A 89 -17.28 -0.83 -8.88
C ILE A 89 -16.68 0.56 -8.64
N GLN A 90 -16.42 0.86 -7.37
CA GLN A 90 -15.74 2.07 -6.92
C GLN A 90 -14.61 1.70 -5.95
N GLY A 91 -13.51 2.45 -5.98
CA GLY A 91 -12.36 2.20 -5.13
C GLY A 91 -11.04 2.42 -5.83
N GLY A 92 -9.96 1.94 -5.23
CA GLY A 92 -8.64 1.85 -5.83
C GLY A 92 -8.37 0.41 -6.26
N TYR A 93 -8.16 0.16 -7.55
CA TYR A 93 -7.96 -1.20 -8.03
C TYR A 93 -7.02 -1.30 -9.24
N ALA A 94 -6.20 -2.33 -9.24
CA ALA A 94 -5.52 -2.88 -10.39
C ALA A 94 -5.90 -4.34 -10.54
N LEU A 95 -6.50 -4.69 -11.68
CA LEU A 95 -7.00 -6.04 -11.94
C LEU A 95 -6.18 -6.70 -13.04
N VAL A 96 -5.86 -7.97 -12.86
CA VAL A 96 -5.42 -8.85 -13.94
C VAL A 96 -6.40 -10.00 -14.05
N MET A 97 -6.83 -10.27 -15.27
CA MET A 97 -7.81 -11.31 -15.55
C MET A 97 -7.33 -12.21 -16.68
N LEU A 98 -7.72 -13.45 -16.61
CA LEU A 98 -7.38 -14.46 -17.60
C LEU A 98 -8.64 -15.21 -18.04
N THR A 99 -8.86 -15.26 -19.33
CA THR A 99 -9.80 -16.17 -19.98
C THR A 99 -9.03 -17.25 -20.73
N GLN A 100 -9.72 -18.11 -21.47
CA GLN A 100 -9.07 -19.15 -22.26
C GLN A 100 -8.00 -18.59 -23.21
N ASN A 101 -8.24 -17.43 -23.84
CA ASN A 101 -7.38 -16.88 -24.89
C ASN A 101 -6.99 -15.42 -24.71
N THR A 102 -7.39 -14.76 -23.62
CA THR A 102 -7.19 -13.32 -23.44
C THR A 102 -6.66 -13.02 -22.05
N LEU A 103 -5.54 -12.30 -21.98
CA LEU A 103 -5.04 -11.68 -20.78
C LEU A 103 -5.55 -10.24 -20.75
N ILE A 104 -6.14 -9.80 -19.62
CA ILE A 104 -6.75 -8.49 -19.45
C ILE A 104 -6.13 -7.81 -18.24
N GLY A 105 -5.79 -6.52 -18.38
CA GLY A 105 -5.37 -5.63 -17.31
C GLY A 105 -6.32 -4.45 -17.20
N VAL A 106 -6.69 -4.05 -15.99
CA VAL A 106 -7.55 -2.89 -15.74
C VAL A 106 -6.96 -2.06 -14.62
N ARG A 107 -6.90 -0.75 -14.81
CA ARG A 107 -6.48 0.19 -13.77
C ARG A 107 -7.63 1.15 -13.43
N ASP A 108 -7.80 1.47 -12.15
CA ASP A 108 -8.87 2.35 -11.68
C ASP A 108 -8.83 3.76 -12.32
N PRO A 109 -9.96 4.51 -12.37
CA PRO A 109 -10.06 5.79 -13.07
C PRO A 109 -9.13 6.90 -12.54
N TYR A 110 -8.63 6.79 -11.32
CA TYR A 110 -7.65 7.73 -10.75
C TYR A 110 -6.22 7.21 -10.82
N GLY A 111 -6.01 5.92 -11.17
CA GLY A 111 -4.70 5.28 -11.17
C GLY A 111 -4.11 5.16 -9.76
N ILE A 112 -4.96 4.93 -8.75
CA ILE A 112 -4.58 4.80 -7.34
C ILE A 112 -3.61 3.63 -7.18
N ARG A 113 -4.01 2.45 -7.72
CA ARG A 113 -3.14 1.26 -7.65
C ARG A 113 -2.28 1.15 -8.91
N PRO A 114 -1.02 0.68 -8.76
CA PRO A 114 -0.11 0.55 -9.89
C PRO A 114 -0.42 -0.67 -10.75
N LEU A 115 -0.23 -0.54 -12.06
CA LEU A 115 -0.23 -1.62 -13.03
C LEU A 115 0.64 -1.22 -14.21
N VAL A 116 1.59 -2.08 -14.59
CA VAL A 116 2.54 -1.82 -15.66
C VAL A 116 2.49 -2.91 -16.72
N ILE A 117 2.90 -2.55 -17.94
CA ILE A 117 2.99 -3.43 -19.09
C ILE A 117 4.45 -3.67 -19.40
N GLY A 118 4.82 -4.94 -19.52
CA GLY A 118 6.11 -5.37 -20.06
C GLY A 118 5.96 -6.33 -21.23
N LYS A 119 7.07 -6.66 -21.86
CA LYS A 119 7.15 -7.64 -22.96
C LYS A 119 8.38 -8.53 -22.78
N ILE A 120 8.15 -9.82 -22.87
CA ILE A 120 9.23 -10.83 -22.94
C ILE A 120 9.09 -11.61 -24.23
N LYS A 121 10.10 -11.56 -25.11
CA LYS A 121 9.99 -12.04 -26.47
C LYS A 121 8.74 -11.44 -27.15
N ASP A 122 7.82 -12.26 -27.62
CA ASP A 122 6.57 -11.84 -28.28
C ASP A 122 5.35 -11.79 -27.33
N SER A 123 5.56 -12.06 -26.03
CA SER A 123 4.47 -12.14 -25.05
C SER A 123 4.39 -10.90 -24.17
N TYR A 124 3.18 -10.42 -23.90
CA TYR A 124 2.91 -9.32 -22.97
C TYR A 124 2.82 -9.83 -21.53
N VAL A 125 3.25 -8.99 -20.60
CA VAL A 125 3.21 -9.22 -19.15
C VAL A 125 2.55 -8.02 -18.49
N PHE A 126 1.59 -8.26 -17.61
CA PHE A 126 1.00 -7.25 -16.74
C PHE A 126 1.39 -7.54 -15.30
N THR A 127 1.92 -6.54 -14.61
CA THR A 127 2.38 -6.70 -13.21
C THR A 127 2.19 -5.39 -12.44
N SER A 128 2.11 -5.49 -11.11
CA SER A 128 1.96 -4.32 -10.25
C SER A 128 3.20 -3.42 -10.25
N GLU A 129 4.42 -4.01 -10.38
CA GLU A 129 5.68 -3.29 -10.21
C GLU A 129 6.69 -3.64 -11.31
N THR A 130 7.54 -2.67 -11.67
CA THR A 130 8.58 -2.86 -12.70
C THR A 130 9.65 -3.85 -12.28
N CYS A 131 9.98 -3.93 -10.98
CA CYS A 131 10.95 -4.90 -10.46
C CYS A 131 10.57 -6.36 -10.76
N ALA A 132 9.27 -6.67 -10.91
CA ALA A 132 8.83 -8.00 -11.31
C ALA A 132 9.18 -8.28 -12.78
N LEU A 133 9.18 -7.26 -13.64
CA LEU A 133 9.63 -7.40 -15.04
C LEU A 133 11.14 -7.70 -15.10
N ASP A 134 11.92 -7.02 -14.27
CA ASP A 134 13.38 -7.22 -14.21
C ASP A 134 13.71 -8.66 -13.79
N ILE A 135 13.01 -9.20 -12.78
CA ILE A 135 13.22 -10.56 -12.29
C ILE A 135 13.03 -11.62 -13.39
N ILE A 136 12.05 -11.43 -14.27
CA ILE A 136 11.74 -12.37 -15.34
C ILE A 136 12.43 -12.03 -16.66
N GLY A 137 13.23 -10.96 -16.72
CA GLY A 137 13.90 -10.48 -17.93
C GLY A 137 12.95 -9.89 -18.97
N ALA A 138 11.81 -9.36 -18.56
CA ALA A 138 10.87 -8.67 -19.43
C ALA A 138 11.25 -7.19 -19.58
N LYS A 139 11.07 -6.64 -20.76
CA LYS A 139 11.24 -5.21 -21.04
C LYS A 139 10.00 -4.43 -20.58
N TYR A 140 10.17 -3.38 -19.74
CA TYR A 140 9.13 -2.40 -19.45
C TYR A 140 8.72 -1.65 -20.72
N ILE A 141 7.43 -1.51 -20.95
CA ILE A 141 6.86 -0.74 -22.06
C ILE A 141 6.32 0.59 -21.54
N ARG A 142 5.33 0.53 -20.66
CA ARG A 142 4.67 1.68 -20.04
C ARG A 142 3.79 1.27 -18.86
N ASP A 143 3.35 2.24 -18.11
CA ASP A 143 2.23 2.05 -17.18
C ASP A 143 0.92 1.83 -17.95
N VAL A 144 -0.01 1.08 -17.34
CA VAL A 144 -1.43 1.13 -17.73
C VAL A 144 -1.96 2.48 -17.27
N GLU A 145 -2.58 3.22 -18.17
CA GLU A 145 -3.10 4.54 -17.85
C GLU A 145 -4.31 4.43 -16.89
N ASN A 146 -4.61 5.52 -16.19
CA ASN A 146 -5.78 5.55 -15.32
C ASN A 146 -7.09 5.38 -16.12
N GLY A 147 -7.95 4.48 -15.63
CA GLY A 147 -9.21 4.13 -16.29
C GLY A 147 -9.05 3.33 -17.58
N GLU A 148 -7.85 2.80 -17.85
CA GLU A 148 -7.57 2.01 -19.05
C GLU A 148 -7.84 0.52 -18.82
N VAL A 149 -8.42 -0.11 -19.84
CA VAL A 149 -8.54 -1.56 -20.01
C VAL A 149 -7.60 -1.98 -21.13
N VAL A 150 -6.59 -2.77 -20.81
CA VAL A 150 -5.65 -3.36 -21.78
C VAL A 150 -5.92 -4.85 -21.91
N TYR A 151 -5.82 -5.40 -23.10
CA TYR A 151 -6.02 -6.82 -23.32
C TYR A 151 -5.25 -7.35 -24.52
N THR A 152 -4.98 -8.65 -24.51
CA THR A 152 -4.32 -9.32 -25.63
C THR A 152 -5.39 -9.96 -26.54
N GLU A 153 -5.29 -9.70 -27.84
CA GLU A 153 -6.10 -10.36 -28.86
C GLU A 153 -5.20 -10.71 -30.04
N ASN A 154 -5.15 -11.97 -30.44
CA ASN A 154 -4.27 -12.47 -31.50
C ASN A 154 -2.79 -12.08 -31.32
N ASN A 155 -2.28 -12.16 -30.09
CA ASN A 155 -0.94 -11.72 -29.66
C ASN A 155 -0.66 -10.20 -29.82
N GLU A 156 -1.66 -9.41 -30.10
CA GLU A 156 -1.56 -7.94 -30.12
C GLU A 156 -2.11 -7.35 -28.82
N LEU A 157 -1.49 -6.27 -28.35
CA LEU A 157 -1.98 -5.47 -27.24
C LEU A 157 -3.01 -4.47 -27.74
N LYS A 158 -4.22 -4.54 -27.19
CA LYS A 158 -5.29 -3.57 -27.42
C LYS A 158 -5.61 -2.79 -26.17
N SER A 159 -6.15 -1.60 -26.33
CA SER A 159 -6.47 -0.68 -25.26
C SER A 159 -7.81 0.00 -25.48
N ILE A 160 -8.58 0.16 -24.42
CA ILE A 160 -9.85 0.89 -24.39
C ILE A 160 -9.84 1.78 -23.14
N LYS A 161 -10.30 3.02 -23.27
CA LYS A 161 -10.55 3.95 -22.16
C LYS A 161 -12.04 4.22 -22.02
N PRO A 162 -12.78 3.35 -21.29
CA PRO A 162 -14.23 3.46 -21.21
C PRO A 162 -14.70 4.60 -20.31
N PHE A 163 -13.88 5.05 -19.37
CA PHE A 163 -14.24 6.10 -18.42
C PHE A 163 -14.00 7.51 -18.95
N PRO A 164 -14.78 8.51 -18.47
CA PRO A 164 -14.40 9.90 -18.64
C PRO A 164 -13.01 10.16 -18.05
N THR A 165 -12.24 11.02 -18.72
CA THR A 165 -10.87 11.36 -18.27
C THR A 165 -10.88 11.95 -16.87
N LYS A 166 -10.11 11.35 -15.95
CA LYS A 166 -9.84 11.84 -14.60
C LYS A 166 -8.38 12.28 -14.48
N LYS A 167 -8.08 13.24 -13.61
CA LYS A 167 -6.69 13.52 -13.25
C LYS A 167 -6.11 12.35 -12.47
N VAL A 168 -4.88 11.99 -12.80
CA VAL A 168 -4.15 10.90 -12.15
C VAL A 168 -3.87 11.28 -10.69
N ARG A 169 -4.16 10.35 -9.75
CA ARG A 169 -3.91 10.50 -8.33
C ARG A 169 -3.34 9.18 -7.75
N PRO A 170 -2.07 8.82 -8.05
CA PRO A 170 -1.49 7.58 -7.54
C PRO A 170 -1.39 7.59 -6.02
N CYS A 171 -1.46 6.42 -5.42
CA CYS A 171 -1.34 6.25 -3.98
C CYS A 171 0.05 6.71 -3.50
N VAL A 172 0.09 7.66 -2.58
CA VAL A 172 1.36 8.17 -2.02
C VAL A 172 2.13 7.11 -1.24
N PHE A 173 1.44 6.13 -0.63
CA PHE A 173 2.09 5.05 0.10
C PHE A 173 2.92 4.11 -0.77
N GLU A 174 2.67 4.04 -2.07
CA GLU A 174 3.57 3.35 -3.01
C GLU A 174 4.97 3.96 -2.97
N TYR A 175 5.07 5.28 -2.89
CA TYR A 175 6.33 6.00 -2.80
C TYR A 175 6.97 5.90 -1.41
N ILE A 176 6.16 5.93 -0.34
CA ILE A 176 6.64 5.93 1.05
C ILE A 176 7.13 4.52 1.46
N TYR A 177 6.31 3.49 1.20
CA TYR A 177 6.54 2.17 1.79
C TYR A 177 6.29 0.97 0.86
N PHE A 178 5.14 0.94 0.12
CA PHE A 178 4.66 -0.30 -0.48
C PHE A 178 5.53 -0.84 -1.60
N SER A 179 5.89 0.00 -2.58
CA SER A 179 6.70 -0.46 -3.71
C SER A 179 8.10 -0.85 -3.27
N ARG A 180 8.67 -1.82 -3.94
CA ARG A 180 10.07 -2.17 -3.73
C ARG A 180 10.96 -0.97 -4.08
N PRO A 181 12.09 -0.77 -3.38
CA PRO A 181 12.98 0.37 -3.64
C PRO A 181 13.47 0.48 -5.07
N ASP A 182 13.62 -0.65 -5.76
CA ASP A 182 14.09 -0.77 -7.14
C ASP A 182 12.98 -0.60 -8.19
N SER A 183 11.70 -0.54 -7.79
CA SER A 183 10.58 -0.27 -8.71
C SER A 183 10.56 1.16 -9.18
N LEU A 184 10.22 1.37 -10.47
CA LEU A 184 10.05 2.69 -11.06
C LEU A 184 8.62 3.20 -10.82
N LEU A 185 8.54 4.42 -10.31
CA LEU A 185 7.32 5.18 -10.09
C LEU A 185 7.47 6.55 -10.77
N ASN A 186 6.66 6.82 -11.79
CA ASN A 186 6.78 8.06 -12.57
C ASN A 186 8.22 8.33 -13.08
N GLY A 187 8.89 7.29 -13.57
CA GLY A 187 10.22 7.38 -14.17
C GLY A 187 11.39 7.48 -13.20
N LYS A 188 11.14 7.45 -11.87
CA LYS A 188 12.19 7.40 -10.83
C LYS A 188 11.99 6.16 -9.98
N SER A 189 13.06 5.63 -9.39
CA SER A 189 12.93 4.52 -8.45
C SER A 189 12.26 4.97 -7.16
N ALA A 190 11.53 4.05 -6.52
CA ALA A 190 10.96 4.30 -5.19
C ALA A 190 12.05 4.68 -4.17
N TYR A 191 13.27 4.15 -4.36
CA TYR A 191 14.45 4.53 -3.57
C TYR A 191 14.77 6.03 -3.69
N GLU A 192 14.77 6.60 -4.90
CA GLU A 192 15.04 8.02 -5.12
C GLU A 192 13.99 8.91 -4.44
N HIS A 193 12.71 8.55 -4.56
CA HIS A 193 11.63 9.27 -3.87
C HIS A 193 11.81 9.26 -2.36
N ARG A 194 12.09 8.09 -1.76
CA ARG A 194 12.34 7.95 -0.30
C ARG A 194 13.56 8.73 0.15
N LYS A 195 14.63 8.73 -0.64
CA LYS A 195 15.81 9.54 -0.37
C LYS A 195 15.48 11.04 -0.35
N ASN A 196 14.65 11.49 -1.31
CA ASN A 196 14.21 12.88 -1.37
C ASN A 196 13.31 13.26 -0.18
N PHE A 197 12.45 12.35 0.31
CA PHE A 197 11.71 12.59 1.56
C PHE A 197 12.65 12.87 2.73
N GLY A 198 13.74 12.11 2.86
CA GLY A 198 14.78 12.35 3.87
C GLY A 198 15.48 13.69 3.71
N ILE A 199 15.77 14.11 2.47
CA ILE A 199 16.39 15.44 2.19
C ILE A 199 15.44 16.58 2.62
N GLU A 200 14.16 16.52 2.24
CA GLU A 200 13.19 17.54 2.64
C GLU A 200 12.95 17.55 4.15
N LEU A 201 12.89 16.39 4.79
CA LEU A 201 12.77 16.25 6.23
C LEU A 201 13.95 16.92 6.96
N ALA A 202 15.18 16.78 6.44
CA ALA A 202 16.36 17.42 6.98
C ALA A 202 16.35 18.94 6.81
N LYS A 203 15.76 19.46 5.74
CA LYS A 203 15.58 20.92 5.53
C LYS A 203 14.61 21.54 6.54
N GLU A 204 13.58 20.80 6.92
CA GLU A 204 12.56 21.25 7.85
C GLU A 204 13.02 21.17 9.32
N ASN A 205 13.95 20.25 9.63
CA ASN A 205 14.27 19.89 11.00
C ASN A 205 15.77 19.88 11.25
N LYS A 206 16.30 20.97 11.81
CA LYS A 206 17.71 21.08 12.19
C LYS A 206 17.90 20.74 13.66
N ILE A 207 18.46 19.58 13.94
CA ILE A 207 18.85 19.15 15.29
C ILE A 207 20.30 18.66 15.25
N GLU A 208 21.08 19.02 16.25
CA GLU A 208 22.44 18.48 16.41
C GLU A 208 22.41 17.01 16.77
N CYS A 209 23.15 16.21 16.02
CA CYS A 209 23.33 14.79 16.27
C CYS A 209 24.76 14.35 15.96
N ASP A 210 25.15 13.20 16.51
CA ASP A 210 26.40 12.55 16.17
C ASP A 210 26.26 11.68 14.93
N ILE A 211 25.14 10.93 14.84
CA ILE A 211 24.86 9.96 13.79
C ILE A 211 23.38 9.95 13.39
N VAL A 212 23.12 9.53 12.16
CA VAL A 212 21.78 9.23 11.64
C VAL A 212 21.63 7.72 11.47
N VAL A 213 20.60 7.15 12.07
CA VAL A 213 20.33 5.71 12.11
C VAL A 213 19.00 5.43 11.44
N PRO A 214 18.92 4.51 10.46
CA PRO A 214 17.63 4.08 9.90
C PRO A 214 16.92 3.05 10.76
N VAL A 215 15.59 3.01 10.68
CA VAL A 215 14.83 1.80 10.99
C VAL A 215 14.89 0.90 9.75
N PRO A 216 15.58 -0.25 9.80
CA PRO A 216 15.75 -1.08 8.61
C PRO A 216 14.50 -1.92 8.32
N ASP A 217 14.17 -2.16 7.02
CA ASP A 217 14.85 -1.68 5.82
C ASP A 217 14.16 -0.42 5.25
N SER A 218 12.95 -0.12 5.71
CA SER A 218 12.08 0.92 5.15
C SER A 218 12.63 2.34 5.30
N GLY A 219 13.27 2.64 6.42
CA GLY A 219 13.90 3.93 6.71
C GLY A 219 15.23 4.18 6.01
N ASN A 220 15.86 3.16 5.40
CA ASN A 220 17.25 3.26 4.90
C ASN A 220 17.46 4.40 3.90
N ALA A 221 16.61 4.50 2.89
CA ALA A 221 16.77 5.51 1.83
C ALA A 221 16.53 6.93 2.36
N ALA A 222 15.52 7.13 3.20
CA ALA A 222 15.23 8.42 3.80
C ALA A 222 16.35 8.84 4.76
N ALA A 223 16.87 7.94 5.60
CA ALA A 223 17.98 8.20 6.49
C ALA A 223 19.26 8.59 5.74
N LEU A 224 19.54 7.92 4.61
CA LEU A 224 20.67 8.28 3.76
C LEU A 224 20.51 9.69 3.19
N GLY A 225 19.32 10.03 2.65
CA GLY A 225 19.04 11.37 2.13
C GLY A 225 19.17 12.45 3.21
N PHE A 226 18.63 12.17 4.40
CA PHE A 226 18.73 13.04 5.56
C PHE A 226 20.18 13.28 6.00
N ALA A 227 20.95 12.21 6.17
CA ALA A 227 22.34 12.27 6.59
C ALA A 227 23.22 13.04 5.58
N GLN A 228 23.05 12.77 4.28
CA GLN A 228 23.77 13.48 3.22
C GLN A 228 23.47 14.98 3.21
N HIS A 229 22.19 15.37 3.42
CA HIS A 229 21.84 16.79 3.46
C HIS A 229 22.47 17.53 4.64
N LEU A 230 22.53 16.89 5.81
CA LEU A 230 23.12 17.49 7.02
C LEU A 230 24.65 17.36 7.09
N GLY A 231 25.29 16.61 6.19
CA GLY A 231 26.73 16.31 6.27
C GLY A 231 27.06 15.46 7.52
N LYS A 232 26.15 14.57 7.94
CA LYS A 232 26.32 13.69 9.10
C LYS A 232 26.54 12.24 8.67
N ASN A 233 27.14 11.44 9.55
CA ASN A 233 27.37 10.04 9.29
C ASN A 233 26.05 9.27 9.31
N PHE A 234 25.81 8.48 8.25
CA PHE A 234 24.81 7.43 8.22
C PHE A 234 25.40 6.17 8.81
N GLU A 235 24.76 5.60 9.84
CA GLU A 235 25.29 4.43 10.54
C GLU A 235 24.20 3.36 10.73
N LEU A 236 24.57 2.10 10.58
CA LEU A 236 23.70 0.97 10.86
C LEU A 236 23.63 0.68 12.36
N GLY A 237 23.02 1.59 13.10
CA GLY A 237 22.79 1.44 14.54
C GLY A 237 21.77 0.37 14.90
N LEU A 238 20.90 0.01 13.97
CA LEU A 238 19.96 -1.11 14.07
C LEU A 238 20.26 -2.13 12.97
N ILE A 239 20.35 -3.40 13.34
CA ILE A 239 20.62 -4.51 12.42
C ILE A 239 19.39 -5.40 12.35
N ARG A 240 18.91 -5.65 11.13
CA ARG A 240 17.83 -6.60 10.89
C ARG A 240 18.38 -8.03 10.78
N ASN A 241 17.73 -8.95 11.46
CA ASN A 241 18.00 -10.36 11.30
C ASN A 241 17.24 -10.89 10.06
N HIS A 242 17.98 -11.20 9.00
CA HIS A 242 17.40 -11.69 7.73
C HIS A 242 16.85 -13.11 7.80
N TYR A 243 17.24 -13.89 8.82
CA TYR A 243 16.75 -15.28 9.01
C TYR A 243 15.39 -15.34 9.68
N VAL A 244 14.87 -14.22 10.20
CA VAL A 244 13.55 -14.15 10.82
C VAL A 244 12.55 -13.54 9.85
N GLY A 245 11.57 -14.34 9.40
CA GLY A 245 10.49 -13.90 8.52
C GLY A 245 9.52 -12.90 9.17
N ARG A 246 8.41 -12.56 8.48
CA ARG A 246 7.37 -11.67 9.01
C ARG A 246 6.69 -12.30 10.22
N THR A 247 6.77 -11.67 11.41
CA THR A 247 6.21 -12.16 12.67
C THR A 247 4.74 -11.74 12.91
N PHE A 248 4.08 -11.11 11.92
CA PHE A 248 2.68 -10.68 12.05
C PHE A 248 1.66 -11.82 12.09
N ILE A 249 2.08 -13.06 11.79
CA ILE A 249 1.21 -14.25 11.70
C ILE A 249 1.19 -15.04 13.04
N GLU A 250 1.93 -14.59 14.04
CA GLU A 250 2.05 -15.32 15.32
C GLU A 250 0.85 -15.10 16.25
N PRO A 251 0.27 -16.16 16.82
CA PRO A 251 -1.03 -16.08 17.50
C PRO A 251 -1.02 -15.43 18.89
N SER A 252 0.12 -15.21 19.54
CA SER A 252 0.17 -14.63 20.89
C SER A 252 0.95 -13.30 20.97
N GLN A 253 0.50 -12.41 21.86
CA GLN A 253 1.14 -11.10 22.09
C GLN A 253 2.56 -11.24 22.68
N LYS A 254 2.81 -12.32 23.45
CA LYS A 254 4.12 -12.63 24.05
C LYS A 254 5.13 -13.05 22.97
N ILE A 255 4.71 -13.85 21.98
CA ILE A 255 5.50 -14.28 20.84
C ILE A 255 5.74 -13.10 19.90
N ARG A 256 4.73 -12.23 19.68
CA ARG A 256 4.90 -10.97 18.89
C ARG A 256 5.90 -10.01 19.52
N SER A 257 5.98 -9.93 20.86
CA SER A 257 6.97 -9.07 21.54
C SER A 257 8.39 -9.62 21.42
N LEU A 258 8.55 -10.95 21.50
CA LEU A 258 9.82 -11.64 21.24
C LEU A 258 10.24 -11.49 19.77
N GLY A 259 9.27 -11.51 18.84
CA GLY A 259 9.47 -11.35 17.42
C GLY A 259 10.17 -10.05 17.01
N VAL A 260 9.88 -8.92 17.68
CA VAL A 260 10.60 -7.65 17.41
C VAL A 260 12.07 -7.76 17.88
N LYS A 261 12.33 -8.33 19.06
CA LYS A 261 13.68 -8.57 19.56
C LYS A 261 14.48 -9.54 18.69
N LEU A 262 13.81 -10.53 18.08
CA LEU A 262 14.48 -11.46 17.14
C LEU A 262 14.75 -10.80 15.78
N LYS A 263 13.96 -9.82 15.39
CA LYS A 263 14.07 -9.15 14.08
C LYS A 263 15.10 -8.03 14.04
N LEU A 264 15.18 -7.24 15.12
CA LEU A 264 16.02 -6.06 15.19
C LEU A 264 16.94 -6.16 16.40
N ASN A 265 18.20 -5.82 16.22
CA ASN A 265 19.16 -5.70 17.30
C ASN A 265 19.93 -4.36 17.19
N ALA A 266 20.17 -3.73 18.33
CA ALA A 266 20.97 -2.51 18.40
C ALA A 266 22.47 -2.83 18.33
N ASN A 267 23.18 -2.12 17.45
CA ASN A 267 24.64 -2.17 17.35
C ASN A 267 25.25 -1.30 18.46
N LYS A 268 25.53 -1.91 19.62
CA LYS A 268 25.97 -1.19 20.84
C LYS A 268 27.24 -0.36 20.62
N SER A 269 28.21 -0.85 19.85
CA SER A 269 29.46 -0.13 19.59
C SER A 269 29.26 1.17 18.79
N THR A 270 28.25 1.19 17.91
CA THR A 270 27.89 2.35 17.10
C THR A 270 27.06 3.37 17.87
N ILE A 271 26.23 2.89 18.83
CA ILE A 271 25.17 3.68 19.50
C ILE A 271 25.65 4.32 20.80
N LYS A 272 26.53 3.63 21.55
CA LYS A 272 26.90 4.03 22.91
C LYS A 272 27.40 5.48 22.95
N ASP A 273 26.86 6.24 23.91
CA ASP A 273 27.18 7.64 24.22
C ASP A 273 26.90 8.64 23.07
N LYS A 274 26.08 8.24 22.06
CA LYS A 274 25.75 9.07 20.89
C LYS A 274 24.37 9.74 21.01
N LYS A 275 24.27 10.95 20.46
CA LYS A 275 23.01 11.60 20.11
C LYS A 275 22.59 11.12 18.74
N ILE A 276 21.44 10.43 18.66
CA ILE A 276 20.99 9.72 17.49
C ILE A 276 19.79 10.42 16.88
N ILE A 277 19.79 10.64 15.57
CA ILE A 277 18.57 10.84 14.78
C ILE A 277 18.17 9.49 14.22
N LEU A 278 17.03 8.98 14.67
CA LEU A 278 16.40 7.76 14.19
C LEU A 278 15.38 8.10 13.09
N ILE A 279 15.56 7.57 11.88
CA ILE A 279 14.67 7.81 10.74
C ILE A 279 13.82 6.57 10.47
N ASP A 280 12.50 6.75 10.45
CA ASP A 280 11.55 5.74 9.98
C ASP A 280 10.72 6.28 8.80
N ASP A 281 10.11 5.40 8.01
CA ASP A 281 9.27 5.79 6.88
C ASP A 281 7.91 6.35 7.32
N SER A 282 7.30 5.75 8.33
CA SER A 282 5.95 6.08 8.81
C SER A 282 5.73 5.70 10.27
N LEU A 283 4.75 6.33 10.92
CA LEU A 283 4.33 6.01 12.28
C LEU A 283 2.81 5.85 12.32
N VAL A 284 2.35 4.63 12.66
CA VAL A 284 0.93 4.27 12.66
C VAL A 284 0.40 4.10 14.08
N ARG A 285 0.78 3.02 14.77
CA ARG A 285 0.38 2.70 16.17
C ARG A 285 1.44 3.05 17.21
N GLY A 286 2.65 3.37 16.82
CA GLY A 286 3.78 3.71 17.70
C GLY A 286 4.36 2.58 18.54
N THR A 287 3.74 1.41 18.59
CA THR A 287 4.20 0.27 19.41
C THR A 287 5.58 -0.24 19.00
N THR A 288 5.88 -0.26 17.71
CA THR A 288 7.20 -0.62 17.17
C THR A 288 8.23 0.46 17.50
N SER A 289 7.89 1.73 17.27
CA SER A 289 8.78 2.87 17.53
C SER A 289 9.14 2.95 19.02
N HIS A 290 8.18 2.76 19.94
CA HIS A 290 8.45 2.68 21.38
C HIS A 290 9.50 1.60 21.72
N LYS A 291 9.35 0.39 21.15
CA LYS A 291 10.30 -0.72 21.40
C LYS A 291 11.68 -0.42 20.85
N ILE A 292 11.75 0.22 19.67
CA ILE A 292 13.01 0.58 19.02
C ILE A 292 13.72 1.66 19.83
N VAL A 293 13.03 2.73 20.22
CA VAL A 293 13.60 3.82 21.04
C VAL A 293 14.14 3.26 22.35
N LYS A 294 13.35 2.43 23.05
CA LYS A 294 13.82 1.76 24.26
C LYS A 294 15.07 0.90 24.01
N MET A 295 15.11 0.15 22.91
CA MET A 295 16.27 -0.69 22.55
C MET A 295 17.53 0.16 22.33
N LEU A 296 17.42 1.35 21.75
CA LEU A 296 18.53 2.27 21.55
C LEU A 296 19.04 2.85 22.89
N TYR A 297 18.16 3.24 23.80
CA TYR A 297 18.55 3.67 25.14
C TYR A 297 19.17 2.51 25.96
N ASP A 298 18.60 1.30 25.89
CA ASP A 298 19.16 0.11 26.54
C ASP A 298 20.56 -0.26 25.96
N ALA A 299 20.85 0.16 24.73
CA ALA A 299 22.18 0.02 24.11
C ALA A 299 23.16 1.17 24.45
N GLY A 300 22.74 2.16 25.22
CA GLY A 300 23.56 3.25 25.73
C GLY A 300 23.49 4.53 24.88
N ALA A 301 22.46 4.75 24.07
CA ALA A 301 22.26 6.02 23.39
C ALA A 301 22.09 7.17 24.40
N LYS A 302 22.72 8.33 24.13
CA LYS A 302 22.63 9.52 24.99
C LYS A 302 21.29 10.23 24.79
N GLU A 303 20.89 10.41 23.55
CA GLU A 303 19.63 11.02 23.12
C GLU A 303 19.13 10.32 21.86
N VAL A 304 17.81 10.14 21.74
CA VAL A 304 17.16 9.57 20.54
C VAL A 304 16.10 10.56 20.05
N HIS A 305 16.35 11.14 18.88
CA HIS A 305 15.45 12.03 18.16
C HIS A 305 14.81 11.25 17.02
N VAL A 306 13.49 11.10 17.02
CA VAL A 306 12.78 10.37 16.00
C VAL A 306 12.30 11.32 14.91
N LYS A 307 12.56 10.97 13.66
CA LYS A 307 12.11 11.70 12.47
C LYS A 307 11.39 10.74 11.53
N ILE A 308 10.19 11.09 11.13
CA ILE A 308 9.33 10.28 10.27
C ILE A 308 9.30 10.89 8.87
N ALA A 309 9.66 10.08 7.87
CA ALA A 309 9.82 10.53 6.48
C ALA A 309 8.50 10.65 5.70
N CYS A 310 7.37 10.71 6.40
CA CYS A 310 6.06 11.05 5.85
C CYS A 310 5.29 11.96 6.83
N PRO A 311 4.19 12.59 6.39
CA PRO A 311 3.30 13.31 7.29
C PRO A 311 2.57 12.40 8.28
N GLU A 312 1.95 13.00 9.30
CA GLU A 312 1.15 12.32 10.29
C GLU A 312 -0.03 11.54 9.66
N ILE A 313 -0.14 10.25 9.93
CA ILE A 313 -1.24 9.40 9.44
C ILE A 313 -2.44 9.58 10.37
N ARG A 314 -3.44 10.31 9.91
CA ARG A 314 -4.64 10.69 10.68
C ARG A 314 -5.92 10.01 10.20
N TYR A 315 -5.92 9.46 9.00
CA TYR A 315 -7.10 8.88 8.36
C TYR A 315 -6.81 7.48 7.83
N PRO A 316 -7.77 6.52 7.97
CA PRO A 316 -7.61 5.16 7.48
C PRO A 316 -7.65 5.11 5.95
N ASP A 317 -7.12 4.03 5.37
CA ASP A 317 -7.23 3.74 3.95
C ASP A 317 -8.44 2.85 3.63
N PHE A 318 -8.97 3.06 2.42
CA PHE A 318 -10.05 2.26 1.84
C PHE A 318 -9.73 1.78 0.42
N TYR A 319 -8.45 1.85 0.00
CA TYR A 319 -8.03 1.53 -1.38
C TYR A 319 -6.98 0.41 -1.45
N GLY A 320 -6.82 -0.34 -0.35
CA GLY A 320 -6.00 -1.54 -0.33
C GLY A 320 -4.66 -1.42 0.40
N VAL A 321 -4.51 -0.38 1.24
CA VAL A 321 -3.46 -0.31 2.26
C VAL A 321 -4.07 -0.73 3.60
N ASP A 322 -3.51 -1.77 4.23
CA ASP A 322 -3.99 -2.19 5.55
C ASP A 322 -3.61 -1.17 6.62
N THR A 323 -4.47 -0.19 6.81
CA THR A 323 -4.36 0.76 7.91
C THR A 323 -5.37 0.40 9.01
N PRO A 324 -5.03 0.62 10.28
CA PRO A 324 -5.98 0.41 11.35
C PRO A 324 -7.12 1.43 11.32
N THR A 325 -8.15 1.16 12.10
CA THR A 325 -9.27 2.10 12.29
C THR A 325 -8.77 3.45 12.83
N LYS A 326 -9.51 4.52 12.60
CA LYS A 326 -9.16 5.86 13.08
C LYS A 326 -8.87 5.89 14.59
N LYS A 327 -9.56 5.06 15.38
CA LYS A 327 -9.35 4.93 16.84
C LYS A 327 -7.96 4.40 17.21
N GLU A 328 -7.35 3.62 16.31
CA GLU A 328 -6.02 3.03 16.53
C GLU A 328 -4.88 3.84 15.90
N LEU A 329 -5.19 4.84 15.06
CA LEU A 329 -4.20 5.74 14.48
C LEU A 329 -3.70 6.71 15.54
N LEU A 330 -2.41 6.62 15.87
CA LEU A 330 -1.84 7.38 16.99
C LEU A 330 -1.98 8.90 16.77
N ALA A 331 -1.62 9.38 15.57
CA ALA A 331 -1.69 10.82 15.23
C ALA A 331 -3.11 11.34 14.99
N ALA A 332 -4.13 10.46 14.89
CA ALA A 332 -5.53 10.87 14.87
C ALA A 332 -6.08 11.19 16.27
N ASN A 333 -5.43 10.66 17.33
CA ASN A 333 -5.95 10.70 18.70
C ASN A 333 -5.02 11.39 19.70
N LYS A 334 -3.78 11.70 19.33
CA LYS A 334 -2.76 12.30 20.20
C LYS A 334 -2.05 13.44 19.50
N THR A 335 -1.60 14.40 20.28
CA THR A 335 -0.69 15.46 19.83
C THR A 335 0.71 14.92 19.60
N ASN A 336 1.54 15.67 18.89
CA ASN A 336 2.92 15.27 18.62
C ASN A 336 3.73 15.08 19.93
N ASP A 337 3.52 15.95 20.92
CA ASP A 337 4.18 15.85 22.22
C ASP A 337 3.77 14.59 22.99
N GLU A 338 2.47 14.25 23.00
CA GLU A 338 1.97 13.02 23.60
C GLU A 338 2.48 11.76 22.90
N ILE A 339 2.65 11.82 21.57
CA ILE A 339 3.25 10.72 20.80
C ILE A 339 4.73 10.59 21.15
N CYS A 340 5.45 11.72 21.22
CA CYS A 340 6.88 11.75 21.59
C CYS A 340 7.11 11.12 22.97
N GLU A 341 6.28 11.49 23.96
CA GLU A 341 6.32 10.92 25.31
C GLU A 341 5.98 9.41 25.27
N TYR A 342 4.93 9.01 24.55
CA TYR A 342 4.52 7.62 24.42
C TYR A 342 5.61 6.71 23.86
N ILE A 343 6.32 7.16 22.80
CA ILE A 343 7.42 6.39 22.23
C ILE A 343 8.71 6.49 23.03
N GLY A 344 8.79 7.42 24.00
CA GLY A 344 9.96 7.66 24.86
C GLY A 344 11.13 8.32 24.16
N ALA A 345 10.88 9.08 23.09
CA ALA A 345 11.92 9.81 22.36
C ALA A 345 12.21 11.18 23.00
N LYS A 346 13.39 11.75 22.71
CA LYS A 346 13.75 13.12 23.14
C LYS A 346 13.01 14.17 22.31
N SER A 347 12.78 13.91 21.04
CA SER A 347 11.92 14.70 20.14
C SER A 347 11.35 13.83 19.03
N LEU A 348 10.22 14.27 18.48
CA LEU A 348 9.56 13.63 17.35
C LEU A 348 9.17 14.70 16.33
N ASP A 349 9.48 14.49 15.06
CA ASP A 349 9.06 15.34 13.97
C ASP A 349 8.65 14.49 12.75
N PHE A 350 7.69 15.00 12.00
CA PHE A 350 7.21 14.42 10.77
C PHE A 350 7.56 15.31 9.59
N LEU A 351 7.75 14.72 8.41
CA LEU A 351 7.83 15.48 7.18
C LEU A 351 6.49 16.22 6.95
N SER A 352 6.55 17.50 6.63
CA SER A 352 5.32 18.24 6.31
C SER A 352 4.69 17.75 5.00
N ILE A 353 3.37 17.95 4.82
CA ILE A 353 2.69 17.70 3.54
C ILE A 353 3.39 18.47 2.42
N LYS A 354 3.76 19.73 2.67
CA LYS A 354 4.49 20.56 1.71
C LYS A 354 5.85 19.97 1.35
N GLY A 355 6.61 19.50 2.33
CA GLY A 355 7.91 18.84 2.13
C GLY A 355 7.77 17.54 1.32
N MET A 356 6.74 16.73 1.62
CA MET A 356 6.42 15.52 0.86
C MET A 356 6.16 15.82 -0.62
N TYR A 357 5.32 16.81 -0.92
CA TYR A 357 5.05 17.20 -2.31
C TYR A 357 6.31 17.73 -3.02
N LYS A 358 7.14 18.53 -2.33
CA LYS A 358 8.43 19.00 -2.87
C LYS A 358 9.38 17.86 -3.18
N ALA A 359 9.50 16.88 -2.29
CA ALA A 359 10.32 15.69 -2.52
C ALA A 359 9.90 14.91 -3.76
N MET A 360 8.60 14.95 -4.10
CA MET A 360 8.03 14.34 -5.30
C MET A 360 8.15 15.20 -6.57
N GLY A 361 8.70 16.42 -6.46
CA GLY A 361 8.90 17.34 -7.59
C GLY A 361 7.73 18.27 -7.86
N PHE A 362 6.79 18.40 -6.92
CA PHE A 362 5.71 19.38 -6.98
C PHE A 362 6.05 20.58 -6.10
N GLU A 363 5.67 21.77 -6.48
CA GLU A 363 5.87 22.95 -5.66
C GLU A 363 5.06 22.91 -4.36
N LYS A 364 3.80 22.48 -4.47
CA LYS A 364 2.84 22.29 -3.40
C LYS A 364 1.71 21.33 -3.80
N ARG A 365 0.93 20.91 -2.82
CA ARG A 365 -0.37 20.26 -3.07
C ARG A 365 -1.32 21.21 -3.80
N ASP A 366 -1.99 20.71 -4.82
CA ASP A 366 -3.13 21.41 -5.43
C ASP A 366 -4.39 21.05 -4.63
N ASP A 367 -5.07 22.03 -4.06
CA ASP A 367 -6.24 21.80 -3.19
C ASP A 367 -7.50 21.43 -3.97
N ILE A 368 -7.59 21.78 -5.25
CA ILE A 368 -8.73 21.46 -6.12
C ILE A 368 -8.52 20.12 -6.84
N TYR A 369 -7.29 19.90 -7.30
CA TYR A 369 -6.93 18.70 -8.06
C TYR A 369 -5.61 18.10 -7.54
N PRO A 370 -5.62 17.48 -6.36
CA PRO A 370 -4.42 16.90 -5.78
C PRO A 370 -3.73 15.92 -6.72
N GLN A 371 -2.40 15.99 -6.77
CA GLN A 371 -1.58 15.18 -7.66
C GLN A 371 -1.42 13.74 -7.14
N LEU A 372 -1.74 13.50 -5.86
CA LEU A 372 -1.60 12.21 -5.17
C LEU A 372 -2.88 11.82 -4.44
N THR A 373 -3.08 10.54 -4.24
CA THR A 373 -4.01 10.02 -3.24
C THR A 373 -3.30 10.05 -1.89
N ASP A 374 -3.55 11.11 -1.13
CA ASP A 374 -2.88 11.49 0.12
C ASP A 374 -3.84 11.59 1.32
N HIS A 375 -5.00 10.98 1.19
CA HIS A 375 -6.07 11.01 2.21
C HIS A 375 -5.61 10.57 3.60
N TYR A 376 -4.59 9.72 3.71
CA TYR A 376 -3.98 9.31 4.99
C TYR A 376 -3.62 10.49 5.89
N PHE A 377 -3.24 11.62 5.29
CA PHE A 377 -2.79 12.83 5.94
C PHE A 377 -3.85 13.94 5.94
N THR A 378 -4.64 14.00 4.86
CA THR A 378 -5.55 15.12 4.57
C THR A 378 -7.03 14.81 4.79
N GLY A 379 -7.44 13.53 4.72
CA GLY A 379 -8.84 13.12 4.70
C GLY A 379 -9.53 13.36 3.34
N ASP A 380 -8.78 13.75 2.30
CA ASP A 380 -9.31 13.99 0.96
C ASP A 380 -9.32 12.71 0.13
N TYR A 381 -10.42 11.98 0.20
CA TYR A 381 -10.65 10.72 -0.50
C TYR A 381 -11.08 10.96 -1.96
N PRO A 382 -10.30 10.52 -2.98
CA PRO A 382 -10.69 10.66 -4.41
C PRO A 382 -11.96 9.89 -4.75
N VAL A 383 -12.22 8.79 -4.06
CA VAL A 383 -13.44 7.97 -4.17
C VAL A 383 -14.04 7.85 -2.77
N LYS A 384 -15.28 8.26 -2.59
CA LYS A 384 -15.93 8.20 -1.27
C LYS A 384 -16.06 6.74 -0.79
N PRO A 385 -15.75 6.44 0.48
CA PRO A 385 -15.96 5.13 1.07
C PRO A 385 -17.45 4.91 1.38
N ILE A 386 -18.23 4.47 0.40
CA ILE A 386 -19.70 4.38 0.47
C ILE A 386 -20.14 3.41 1.57
N ASP A 387 -19.48 2.27 1.68
CA ASP A 387 -19.84 1.21 2.63
C ASP A 387 -19.54 1.60 4.10
N GLU A 388 -18.80 2.70 4.33
CA GLU A 388 -18.32 3.11 5.66
C GLU A 388 -18.95 4.41 6.18
N LEU A 389 -19.98 4.93 5.50
CA LEU A 389 -20.70 6.14 5.93
C LEU A 389 -21.57 5.94 7.19
N GLY A 390 -21.56 4.73 7.79
CA GLY A 390 -22.17 4.43 9.09
C GLY A 390 -21.10 4.28 10.16
N ASP A 391 -21.17 5.10 11.20
CA ASP A 391 -20.28 4.99 12.37
C ASP A 391 -20.23 3.56 12.92
N ASP A 392 -19.01 3.07 13.13
CA ASP A 392 -18.63 2.00 14.07
C ASP A 392 -18.88 0.52 13.73
N LYS A 393 -19.33 0.10 12.56
CA LYS A 393 -19.40 -1.34 12.26
C LYS A 393 -18.89 -1.69 10.85
N ILE A 394 -17.63 -2.11 10.76
CA ILE A 394 -17.24 -3.08 9.74
C ILE A 394 -18.01 -4.36 10.04
N THR A 395 -19.21 -4.46 9.53
CA THR A 395 -19.95 -5.72 9.58
C THR A 395 -19.35 -6.62 8.51
N GLN A 396 -18.32 -7.39 8.89
CA GLN A 396 -17.95 -8.57 8.12
C GLN A 396 -19.20 -9.43 8.00
N LEU A 397 -19.80 -9.45 6.83
CA LEU A 397 -20.86 -10.41 6.49
C LEU A 397 -20.24 -11.80 6.35
N SER A 398 -19.91 -12.42 7.48
CA SER A 398 -19.72 -13.85 7.55
C SER A 398 -21.09 -14.51 7.64
N LEU A 399 -21.37 -15.49 6.81
CA LEU A 399 -22.56 -16.35 6.91
C LEU A 399 -22.65 -17.10 8.27
N LEU A 400 -21.55 -17.10 9.06
CA LEU A 400 -21.47 -17.70 10.39
C LEU A 400 -21.72 -16.70 11.53
N SER A 401 -21.74 -15.38 11.27
CA SER A 401 -21.98 -14.37 12.30
C SER A 401 -23.47 -14.21 12.69
N THR A 402 -24.39 -14.76 11.91
CA THR A 402 -25.82 -14.78 12.23
C THR A 402 -26.23 -15.92 13.16
N ALA A 403 -25.34 -16.85 13.51
CA ALA A 403 -25.66 -18.02 14.37
C ALA A 403 -25.29 -17.84 15.85
N SER A 404 -24.77 -16.70 16.30
CA SER A 404 -24.35 -16.50 17.69
C SER A 404 -25.15 -15.48 18.51
N ASN A 405 -26.34 -15.08 18.04
CA ASN A 405 -27.29 -14.31 18.84
C ASN A 405 -28.66 -15.01 18.84
N ASN A 406 -28.77 -16.11 19.57
CA ASN A 406 -29.98 -16.63 20.22
C ASN A 406 -29.57 -17.36 21.48
#